data_cc6883b8ea6bc5900b3d31d6ca4f4ad2
#
_entry.id   cc6883b8ea6bc5900b3d31d6ca4f4ad2
#
_cell.length_a   1.000
_cell.length_b   1.000
_cell.length_c   1.000
_cell.angle_alpha   90.00
_cell.angle_beta   90.00
_cell.angle_gamma   90.00
#
_symmetry.space_group_name_H-M   'P 1'
#
loop_
_entity.id
_entity.type
_entity.pdbx_description
1 polymer ?
#
loop_
_entity_poly.entity_id
_entity_poly.type
_entity_poly.pdbx_seq_one_letter_code
_entity_poly.pdbx_strand_id
1 'polypeptide(L)'
;MLDINIIIPPLVEDIVRLEPQYPEIVPEFPLAILTPLDMGSGTIISGEEWLAAVSFQVDVYDTKLQRCTETALKISARLISRGFVRNSGADIREDGLHRRTLTFSAAIDEHTGLVYRR
;
A
#
# COMPACT_ATOMS: atom_id res chain seq x y z
N MET A 1 4.84 17.25 6.38
CA MET A 1 5.49 16.01 5.88
C MET A 1 4.47 14.91 5.74
N LEU A 2 4.46 14.23 4.61
CA LEU A 2 3.53 13.12 4.38
C LEU A 2 4.06 11.85 5.03
N ASP A 3 3.14 11.11 5.68
CA ASP A 3 3.47 9.81 6.27
C ASP A 3 2.53 8.75 5.66
N ILE A 4 3.11 7.84 4.90
CA ILE A 4 2.38 6.74 4.26
C ILE A 4 1.68 5.88 5.30
N ASN A 5 2.27 5.69 6.47
CA ASN A 5 1.67 4.91 7.55
C ASN A 5 0.41 5.56 8.14
N ILE A 6 0.18 6.83 7.84
CA ILE A 6 -1.03 7.56 8.25
C ILE A 6 -2.03 7.64 7.10
N ILE A 7 -1.55 7.86 5.87
CA ILE A 7 -2.39 8.12 4.70
C ILE A 7 -3.04 6.85 4.16
N ILE A 8 -2.27 5.77 4.04
CA ILE A 8 -2.73 4.56 3.35
C ILE A 8 -3.69 3.69 4.18
N PRO A 9 -3.45 3.42 5.48
CA PRO A 9 -4.33 2.51 6.22
C PRO A 9 -5.82 2.87 6.18
N PRO A 10 -6.24 4.14 6.32
CA PRO A 10 -7.68 4.47 6.25
C PRO A 10 -8.33 4.14 4.92
N LEU A 11 -7.56 4.09 3.82
CA LEU A 11 -8.10 3.81 2.50
C LEU A 11 -8.54 2.36 2.33
N VAL A 12 -7.97 1.46 3.09
CA VAL A 12 -8.20 0.01 2.96
C VAL A 12 -8.64 -0.65 4.28
N GLU A 13 -8.97 0.13 5.31
CA GLU A 13 -9.29 -0.40 6.63
C GLU A 13 -10.51 -1.33 6.66
N ASP A 14 -11.43 -1.17 5.71
CA ASP A 14 -12.59 -2.03 5.54
C ASP A 14 -12.25 -3.37 4.88
N ILE A 15 -11.06 -3.49 4.31
CA ILE A 15 -10.57 -4.70 3.65
C ILE A 15 -9.65 -5.48 4.58
N VAL A 16 -8.65 -4.80 5.13
CA VAL A 16 -7.62 -5.42 5.97
C VAL A 16 -6.95 -4.33 6.80
N ARG A 17 -6.49 -4.71 7.98
CA ARG A 17 -5.66 -3.83 8.81
C ARG A 17 -4.21 -3.90 8.33
N LEU A 18 -3.63 -2.73 8.04
CA LEU A 18 -2.23 -2.62 7.65
C LEU A 18 -1.35 -2.46 8.89
N GLU A 19 -0.34 -3.31 9.00
CA GLU A 19 0.66 -3.26 10.05
C GLU A 19 1.97 -2.69 9.50
N PRO A 20 2.75 -1.96 10.30
CA PRO A 20 4.03 -1.40 9.83
C PRO A 20 5.14 -2.44 9.76
N GLN A 21 4.97 -3.57 10.42
CA GLN A 21 5.93 -4.68 10.41
C GLN A 21 5.23 -5.97 10.75
N TYR A 22 5.82 -7.10 10.39
CA TYR A 22 5.27 -8.41 10.71
C TYR A 22 5.25 -8.58 12.24
N PRO A 23 4.07 -8.83 12.83
CA PRO A 23 3.95 -8.93 14.30
C PRO A 23 4.57 -10.23 14.81
N GLU A 24 5.05 -10.21 16.06
CA GLU A 24 5.57 -11.43 16.72
C GLU A 24 4.47 -12.47 16.88
N ILE A 25 3.28 -12.02 17.22
CA ILE A 25 2.10 -12.88 17.33
C ILE A 25 1.09 -12.40 16.29
N VAL A 26 0.80 -13.26 15.32
CA VAL A 26 -0.18 -12.95 14.29
C VAL A 26 -1.57 -13.20 14.86
N PRO A 27 -2.40 -12.14 15.01
CA PRO A 27 -3.73 -12.30 15.63
C PRO A 27 -4.66 -13.11 14.75
N GLU A 28 -4.65 -12.86 13.44
CA GLU A 28 -5.49 -13.56 12.47
C GLU A 28 -5.02 -13.25 11.05
N PHE A 29 -5.45 -14.07 10.11
CA PHE A 29 -5.26 -13.82 8.68
C PHE A 29 -6.58 -13.36 8.04
N PRO A 30 -6.53 -12.59 6.95
CA PRO A 30 -5.34 -12.10 6.26
C PRO A 30 -4.60 -11.04 7.07
N LEU A 31 -3.28 -11.00 6.88
CA LEU A 31 -2.41 -9.99 7.48
C LEU A 31 -1.77 -9.20 6.35
N ALA A 32 -1.71 -7.89 6.48
CA ALA A 32 -1.06 -7.04 5.48
C ALA A 32 -0.03 -6.11 6.14
N ILE A 33 1.12 -5.99 5.50
CA ILE A 33 2.22 -5.17 5.96
C ILE A 33 2.45 -4.04 4.97
N LEU A 34 2.53 -2.82 5.47
CA LEU A 34 2.81 -1.63 4.67
C LEU A 34 4.28 -1.22 4.88
N THR A 35 5.04 -1.17 3.80
CA THR A 35 6.43 -0.78 3.83
C THR A 35 6.65 0.41 2.90
N PRO A 36 7.01 1.60 3.43
CA PRO A 36 7.42 2.71 2.57
C PRO A 36 8.71 2.37 1.82
N LEU A 37 8.73 2.61 0.51
CA LEU A 37 9.91 2.36 -0.33
C LEU A 37 10.67 3.65 -0.62
N ASP A 38 9.95 4.69 -1.05
CA ASP A 38 10.51 5.99 -1.32
C ASP A 38 9.51 7.04 -0.88
N MET A 39 9.94 7.89 0.03
CA MET A 39 9.13 9.00 0.54
C MET A 39 9.38 10.29 -0.21
N GLY A 40 10.05 10.19 -1.36
CA GLY A 40 10.22 11.30 -2.26
C GLY A 40 11.10 12.42 -1.72
N SER A 41 12.40 12.28 -1.93
CA SER A 41 13.32 13.39 -1.75
C SER A 41 13.08 14.52 -2.76
N GLY A 42 12.17 14.30 -3.73
CA GLY A 42 11.82 15.27 -4.74
C GLY A 42 10.39 15.77 -4.60
N THR A 43 10.21 16.95 -4.03
CA THR A 43 8.94 17.65 -4.14
C THR A 43 8.88 18.27 -5.52
N ILE A 44 7.86 17.90 -6.29
CA ILE A 44 7.62 18.50 -7.59
C ILE A 44 6.74 19.73 -7.35
N ILE A 45 7.22 20.89 -7.77
CA ILE A 45 6.46 22.12 -7.68
C ILE A 45 5.91 22.43 -9.07
N SER A 46 4.59 22.54 -9.17
CA SER A 46 3.92 22.92 -10.41
C SER A 46 2.94 24.04 -10.08
N GLY A 47 3.30 25.27 -10.42
CA GLY A 47 2.52 26.44 -10.07
C GLY A 47 2.42 26.60 -8.55
N GLU A 48 1.22 26.54 -8.00
CA GLU A 48 0.95 26.63 -6.56
C GLU A 48 0.85 25.26 -5.90
N GLU A 49 1.02 24.18 -6.66
CA GLU A 49 0.87 22.82 -6.16
C GLU A 49 2.21 22.25 -5.67
N TRP A 50 2.16 21.61 -4.53
CA TRP A 50 3.29 20.89 -3.94
C TRP A 50 2.98 19.40 -3.99
N LEU A 51 3.70 18.68 -4.85
CA LEU A 51 3.51 17.24 -5.07
C LEU A 51 4.70 16.47 -4.55
N ALA A 52 4.44 15.45 -3.76
CA ALA A 52 5.45 14.49 -3.29
C ALA A 52 5.27 13.17 -4.04
N ALA A 53 6.34 12.72 -4.68
CA ALA A 53 6.36 11.37 -5.27
C ALA A 53 6.57 10.36 -4.15
N VAL A 54 5.66 9.39 -4.05
CA VAL A 54 5.71 8.34 -3.03
C VAL A 54 5.65 6.98 -3.68
N SER A 55 6.33 6.01 -3.08
CA SER A 55 6.16 4.61 -3.42
C SER A 55 6.17 3.76 -2.15
N PHE A 56 5.41 2.68 -2.18
CA PHE A 56 5.28 1.79 -1.03
C PHE A 56 4.94 0.38 -1.48
N GLN A 57 5.15 -0.56 -0.58
CA GLN A 57 4.86 -1.97 -0.81
C GLN A 57 3.82 -2.43 0.19
N VAL A 58 2.87 -3.23 -0.28
CA VAL A 58 1.91 -3.92 0.56
C VAL A 58 2.13 -5.42 0.39
N ASP A 59 2.43 -6.10 1.49
CA ASP A 59 2.57 -7.54 1.51
C ASP A 59 1.36 -8.16 2.22
N VAL A 60 0.62 -9.01 1.51
CA VAL A 60 -0.53 -9.71 2.06
C VAL A 60 -0.14 -11.15 2.37
N TYR A 61 -0.33 -11.56 3.61
CA TYR A 61 -0.03 -12.90 4.09
C TYR A 61 -1.30 -13.65 4.45
N ASP A 62 -1.38 -14.90 4.08
CA ASP A 62 -2.48 -15.78 4.45
C ASP A 62 -2.08 -17.24 4.32
N THR A 63 -2.69 -18.10 5.12
CA THR A 63 -2.53 -19.54 5.02
C THR A 63 -3.34 -20.13 3.87
N LYS A 64 -4.33 -19.40 3.35
CA LYS A 64 -5.17 -19.82 2.22
C LYS A 64 -4.87 -18.96 1.01
N LEU A 65 -4.43 -19.60 -0.08
CA LEU A 65 -4.07 -18.91 -1.32
C LEU A 65 -5.23 -18.07 -1.88
N GLN A 66 -6.42 -18.64 -1.95
CA GLN A 66 -7.58 -17.94 -2.50
C GLN A 66 -7.88 -16.66 -1.73
N ARG A 67 -7.90 -16.72 -0.40
CA ARG A 67 -8.17 -15.56 0.45
C ARG A 67 -7.07 -14.51 0.34
N CYS A 68 -5.81 -14.95 0.27
CA CYS A 68 -4.67 -14.07 0.05
C CYS A 68 -4.82 -13.30 -1.27
N THR A 69 -5.14 -14.00 -2.34
CA THR A 69 -5.33 -13.41 -3.67
C THR A 69 -6.51 -12.43 -3.69
N GLU A 70 -7.64 -12.81 -3.11
CA GLU A 70 -8.82 -11.95 -3.05
C GLU A 70 -8.55 -10.67 -2.27
N THR A 71 -7.86 -10.77 -1.12
CA THR A 71 -7.50 -9.61 -0.32
C THR A 71 -6.58 -8.67 -1.11
N ALA A 72 -5.56 -9.22 -1.74
CA ALA A 72 -4.63 -8.44 -2.56
C ALA A 72 -5.32 -7.75 -3.73
N LEU A 73 -6.26 -8.44 -4.40
CA LEU A 73 -7.03 -7.84 -5.50
C LEU A 73 -7.92 -6.70 -5.02
N LYS A 74 -8.55 -6.84 -3.85
CA LYS A 74 -9.38 -5.78 -3.28
C LYS A 74 -8.56 -4.55 -2.92
N ILE A 75 -7.39 -4.75 -2.31
CA ILE A 75 -6.47 -3.66 -1.98
C ILE A 75 -6.03 -2.95 -3.26
N SER A 76 -5.60 -3.72 -4.27
CA SER A 76 -5.16 -3.18 -5.55
C SER A 76 -6.26 -2.36 -6.22
N ALA A 77 -7.47 -2.90 -6.32
CA ALA A 77 -8.60 -2.20 -6.94
C ALA A 77 -8.92 -0.90 -6.19
N ARG A 78 -8.91 -0.93 -4.86
CA ARG A 78 -9.19 0.25 -4.04
C ARG A 78 -8.14 1.34 -4.25
N LEU A 79 -6.86 0.99 -4.19
CA LEU A 79 -5.79 1.96 -4.35
C LEU A 79 -5.73 2.52 -5.77
N ILE A 80 -5.95 1.69 -6.78
CA ILE A 80 -6.03 2.15 -8.17
C ILE A 80 -7.20 3.12 -8.33
N SER A 81 -8.35 2.83 -7.72
CA SER A 81 -9.51 3.74 -7.78
C SER A 81 -9.23 5.09 -7.11
N ARG A 82 -8.26 5.15 -6.22
CA ARG A 82 -7.83 6.38 -5.53
C ARG A 82 -6.67 7.08 -6.23
N GLY A 83 -6.24 6.60 -7.41
CA GLY A 83 -5.22 7.24 -8.22
C GLY A 83 -3.82 6.67 -8.08
N PHE A 84 -3.62 5.62 -7.27
CA PHE A 84 -2.33 4.95 -7.17
C PHE A 84 -2.08 4.08 -8.39
N VAL A 85 -0.82 3.97 -8.79
CA VAL A 85 -0.39 3.12 -9.90
C VAL A 85 0.29 1.89 -9.31
N ARG A 86 -0.17 0.71 -9.73
CA ARG A 86 0.48 -0.55 -9.37
C ARG A 86 1.67 -0.79 -10.29
N ASN A 87 2.87 -0.88 -9.72
CA ASN A 87 4.10 -1.06 -10.48
C ASN A 87 4.48 -2.51 -10.69
N SER A 88 4.27 -3.36 -9.66
CA SER A 88 4.63 -4.76 -9.74
C SER A 88 3.81 -5.59 -8.76
N GLY A 89 3.88 -6.90 -8.92
CA GLY A 89 3.28 -7.84 -8.00
C GLY A 89 3.98 -9.19 -8.13
N ALA A 90 4.05 -9.92 -7.02
CA ALA A 90 4.64 -11.25 -6.98
C ALA A 90 3.94 -12.13 -5.97
N ASP A 91 3.91 -13.43 -6.24
CA ASP A 91 3.46 -14.44 -5.30
C ASP A 91 4.67 -15.19 -4.76
N ILE A 92 4.76 -15.25 -3.43
CA ILE A 92 5.83 -15.96 -2.75
C ILE A 92 5.18 -16.96 -1.79
N ARG A 93 5.65 -18.18 -1.80
CA ARG A 93 5.18 -19.21 -0.87
C ARG A 93 6.32 -19.58 0.08
N GLU A 94 6.06 -19.45 1.38
CA GLU A 94 7.02 -19.79 2.42
C GLU A 94 6.33 -20.60 3.52
N ASP A 95 6.79 -21.83 3.76
CA ASP A 95 6.36 -22.67 4.89
C ASP A 95 4.83 -22.75 5.10
N GLY A 96 4.07 -22.97 4.02
CA GLY A 96 2.61 -23.05 4.11
C GLY A 96 1.93 -21.70 4.22
N LEU A 97 2.69 -20.62 4.17
CA LEU A 97 2.19 -19.25 4.19
C LEU A 97 2.33 -18.64 2.80
N HIS A 98 1.24 -18.08 2.30
CA HIS A 98 1.24 -17.37 1.03
C HIS A 98 1.48 -15.90 1.27
N ARG A 99 2.34 -15.30 0.45
CA ARG A 99 2.64 -13.87 0.49
C ARG A 99 2.45 -13.29 -0.89
N ARG A 100 1.59 -12.29 -0.99
CA ARG A 100 1.41 -11.54 -2.21
C ARG A 100 1.95 -10.14 -2.03
N THR A 101 2.95 -9.79 -2.83
CA THR A 101 3.62 -8.49 -2.76
C THR A 101 3.10 -7.58 -3.86
N LEU A 102 2.69 -6.38 -3.48
CA LEU A 102 2.21 -5.35 -4.41
C LEU A 102 2.98 -4.06 -4.16
N THR A 103 3.44 -3.42 -5.23
CA THR A 103 4.07 -2.10 -5.11
C THR A 103 3.25 -1.05 -5.83
N PHE A 104 3.14 0.12 -5.21
CA PHE A 104 2.36 1.23 -5.71
C PHE A 104 3.17 2.52 -5.69
N SER A 105 2.82 3.44 -6.57
CA SER A 105 3.37 4.78 -6.57
C SER A 105 2.30 5.81 -6.87
N ALA A 106 2.54 7.04 -6.45
CA ALA A 106 1.64 8.16 -6.72
C ALA A 106 2.36 9.47 -6.49
N ALA A 107 1.79 10.55 -7.02
CA ALA A 107 2.10 11.91 -6.61
C ALA A 107 0.99 12.36 -5.65
N ILE A 108 1.35 12.83 -4.48
CA ILE A 108 0.40 13.25 -3.45
C ILE A 108 0.57 14.74 -3.20
N ASP A 109 -0.55 15.47 -3.17
CA ASP A 109 -0.56 16.88 -2.81
C ASP A 109 -0.26 17.01 -1.32
N GLU A 110 0.85 17.71 -0.98
CA GLU A 110 1.30 17.85 0.40
C GLU A 110 0.34 18.69 1.26
N HIS A 111 -0.45 19.56 0.66
CA HIS A 111 -1.41 20.39 1.39
C HIS A 111 -2.68 19.65 1.75
N THR A 112 -3.17 18.82 0.85
CA THR A 112 -4.46 18.13 1.04
C THR A 112 -4.30 16.67 1.44
N GLY A 113 -3.14 16.06 1.19
CA GLY A 113 -2.94 14.62 1.39
C GLY A 113 -3.63 13.75 0.35
N LEU A 114 -4.19 14.36 -0.70
CA LEU A 114 -4.89 13.65 -1.76
C LEU A 114 -3.97 13.31 -2.91
N VAL A 115 -4.26 12.18 -3.56
CA VAL A 115 -3.51 11.76 -4.75
C VAL A 115 -3.82 12.71 -5.90
N TYR A 116 -2.74 13.20 -6.52
CA TYR A 116 -2.86 14.06 -7.69
C TYR A 116 -3.33 13.23 -8.89
N ARG A 117 -4.36 13.72 -9.57
CA ARG A 117 -4.88 13.12 -10.80
C ARG A 117 -4.87 14.16 -11.91
N ARG A 118 -4.42 13.73 -13.05
CA ARG A 118 -4.52 14.54 -14.26
C ARG A 118 -5.92 14.45 -14.87
#